data_c4e39ea14bb482e8197a5a9c4f4f82fc
#
_entry.id   c4e39ea14bb482e8197a5a9c4f4f82fc
#
_cell.length_a   1.000
_cell.length_b   1.000
_cell.length_c   1.000
_cell.angle_alpha   90.00
_cell.angle_beta   90.00
_cell.angle_gamma   90.00
#
_symmetry.space_group_name_H-M   'P 1'
#
loop_
_entity.id
_entity.type
_entity.pdbx_description
1 polymer ?
#
loop_
_entity_poly.entity_id
_entity_poly.type
_entity_poly.pdbx_seq_one_letter_code
_entity_poly.pdbx_strand_id
1 'polypeptide(L)'
;MKPPYENELYELRKWIDNTNATLNMQFIHMPQEIQRVRQWINAIAKETQTEYPFYATILPGIANILFQGNGMTPALVNPVAFGELMVIICHIGAEPSIVRFWSAIHPRIVNVSCDLYVDGHCSTAAEKAVKEVESRLREKFLELKPGAAVPDTQYFPK
;
A
#
# COMPACT_ATOMS: atom_id res chain seq x y z
N MET A 1 -15.09 2.95 -2.32
CA MET A 1 -15.62 1.64 -1.88
C MET A 1 -14.51 0.98 -1.08
N LYS A 2 -14.79 0.42 0.10
CA LYS A 2 -13.77 -0.28 0.88
C LYS A 2 -13.46 -1.62 0.22
N PRO A 3 -12.18 -2.06 0.16
CA PRO A 3 -11.87 -3.37 -0.38
C PRO A 3 -12.53 -4.48 0.47
N PRO A 4 -12.97 -5.59 -0.15
CA PRO A 4 -13.68 -6.66 0.56
C PRO A 4 -12.85 -7.34 1.67
N TYR A 5 -11.52 -7.21 1.62
CA TYR A 5 -10.58 -7.78 2.60
C TYR A 5 -10.11 -6.77 3.68
N GLU A 6 -10.74 -5.61 3.79
CA GLU A 6 -10.27 -4.54 4.71
C GLU A 6 -10.32 -4.96 6.18
N ASN A 7 -11.35 -5.72 6.56
CA ASN A 7 -11.48 -6.20 7.94
C ASN A 7 -10.40 -7.24 8.28
N GLU A 8 -10.17 -8.20 7.40
CA GLU A 8 -9.14 -9.22 7.56
C GLU A 8 -7.75 -8.59 7.58
N LEU A 9 -7.51 -7.60 6.72
CA LEU A 9 -6.27 -6.85 6.67
C LEU A 9 -6.03 -6.06 7.97
N TYR A 10 -7.06 -5.42 8.52
CA TYR A 10 -7.00 -4.70 9.78
C TYR A 10 -6.67 -5.63 10.95
N GLU A 11 -7.40 -6.75 11.08
CA GLU A 11 -7.18 -7.71 12.16
C GLU A 11 -5.81 -8.39 12.05
N LEU A 12 -5.36 -8.72 10.84
CA LEU A 12 -4.05 -9.30 10.62
C LEU A 12 -2.92 -8.31 10.96
N ARG A 13 -3.06 -7.04 10.60
CA ARG A 13 -2.10 -5.99 11.00
C ARG A 13 -2.01 -5.84 12.52
N LYS A 14 -3.15 -5.75 13.18
CA LYS A 14 -3.20 -5.68 14.63
C LYS A 14 -2.52 -6.87 15.30
N TRP A 15 -2.70 -8.06 14.74
CA TRP A 15 -2.02 -9.26 15.21
C TRP A 15 -0.50 -9.19 14.98
N ILE A 16 -0.07 -8.72 13.79
CA ILE A 16 1.34 -8.50 13.45
C ILE A 16 1.97 -7.50 14.43
N ASP A 17 1.33 -6.36 14.65
CA ASP A 17 1.83 -5.30 15.54
C ASP A 17 1.98 -5.82 16.98
N ASN A 18 0.99 -6.53 17.49
CA ASN A 18 1.03 -7.13 18.82
C ASN A 18 2.15 -8.18 18.93
N THR A 19 2.32 -9.03 17.94
CA THR A 19 3.37 -10.06 17.91
C THR A 19 4.75 -9.45 17.81
N ASN A 20 4.91 -8.38 17.03
CA ASN A 20 6.18 -7.64 16.89
C ASN A 20 6.52 -6.82 18.13
N ALA A 21 5.56 -6.12 18.74
CA ALA A 21 5.76 -5.26 19.91
C ALA A 21 6.21 -6.04 21.16
N THR A 22 5.82 -7.29 21.27
CA THR A 22 6.20 -8.15 22.39
C THR A 22 7.65 -8.64 22.32
N LEU A 23 8.41 -8.35 21.20
CA LEU A 23 9.80 -8.79 20.94
C LEU A 23 10.00 -10.31 21.13
N ASN A 24 8.94 -11.03 21.37
CA ASN A 24 8.93 -12.43 21.72
C ASN A 24 8.20 -13.22 20.64
N MET A 25 8.89 -13.44 19.52
CA MET A 25 8.48 -14.55 18.63
C MET A 25 8.46 -15.91 19.36
N GLN A 26 8.78 -15.92 20.64
CA GLN A 26 8.72 -17.05 21.56
C GLN A 26 7.35 -17.24 22.21
N PHE A 27 6.34 -16.38 21.92
CA PHE A 27 4.99 -16.63 22.37
C PHE A 27 4.40 -17.84 21.67
N ILE A 28 3.84 -18.72 22.49
CA ILE A 28 3.09 -19.87 22.06
C ILE A 28 1.68 -19.39 21.67
N HIS A 29 1.34 -19.49 20.39
CA HIS A 29 0.02 -19.18 19.92
C HIS A 29 -0.89 -20.40 20.05
N MET A 30 -2.12 -20.16 20.50
CA MET A 30 -3.12 -21.22 20.69
C MET A 30 -3.73 -21.64 19.35
N PRO A 31 -4.18 -22.88 19.19
CA PRO A 31 -4.71 -23.41 17.94
C PRO A 31 -5.83 -22.55 17.32
N GLN A 32 -6.70 -21.99 18.14
CA GLN A 32 -7.79 -21.13 17.68
C GLN A 32 -7.27 -19.83 17.04
N GLU A 33 -6.23 -19.24 17.61
CA GLU A 33 -5.58 -18.05 17.08
C GLU A 33 -4.85 -18.38 15.77
N ILE A 34 -4.10 -19.48 15.74
CA ILE A 34 -3.41 -19.98 14.55
C ILE A 34 -4.38 -20.14 13.37
N GLN A 35 -5.52 -20.81 13.60
CA GLN A 35 -6.53 -21.00 12.57
C GLN A 35 -7.13 -19.67 12.10
N ARG A 36 -7.38 -18.75 13.01
CA ARG A 36 -7.91 -17.41 12.66
C ARG A 36 -6.93 -16.62 11.79
N VAL A 37 -5.66 -16.59 12.17
CA VAL A 37 -4.61 -15.91 11.38
C VAL A 37 -4.49 -16.52 9.99
N ARG A 38 -4.50 -17.85 9.88
CA ARG A 38 -4.49 -18.54 8.57
C ARG A 38 -5.73 -18.20 7.73
N GLN A 39 -6.89 -18.10 8.34
CA GLN A 39 -8.12 -17.69 7.65
C GLN A 39 -8.00 -16.28 7.08
N TRP A 40 -7.50 -15.31 7.86
CA TRP A 40 -7.30 -13.95 7.38
C TRP A 40 -6.33 -13.89 6.20
N ILE A 41 -5.17 -14.57 6.30
CA ILE A 41 -4.19 -14.61 5.22
C ILE A 41 -4.80 -15.21 3.94
N ASN A 42 -5.51 -16.31 4.04
CA ASN A 42 -6.14 -16.96 2.88
C ASN A 42 -7.30 -16.12 2.30
N ALA A 43 -8.07 -15.42 3.12
CA ALA A 43 -9.11 -14.51 2.66
C ALA A 43 -8.50 -13.33 1.88
N ILE A 44 -7.45 -12.71 2.42
CA ILE A 44 -6.70 -11.64 1.72
C ILE A 44 -6.15 -12.17 0.39
N ALA A 45 -5.50 -13.34 0.38
CA ALA A 45 -4.96 -13.92 -0.84
C ALA A 45 -6.02 -14.12 -1.93
N LYS A 46 -7.21 -14.61 -1.55
CA LYS A 46 -8.32 -14.82 -2.46
C LYS A 46 -8.83 -13.51 -3.07
N GLU A 47 -9.06 -12.52 -2.24
CA GLU A 47 -9.66 -11.25 -2.67
C GLU A 47 -8.67 -10.32 -3.39
N THR A 48 -7.35 -10.49 -3.15
CA THR A 48 -6.29 -9.70 -3.79
C THR A 48 -5.77 -10.33 -5.09
N GLN A 49 -6.33 -11.45 -5.55
CA GLN A 49 -5.83 -12.19 -6.70
C GLN A 49 -5.77 -11.38 -8.00
N THR A 50 -6.68 -10.43 -8.18
CA THR A 50 -6.72 -9.56 -9.37
C THR A 50 -5.76 -8.39 -9.26
N GLU A 51 -5.65 -7.79 -8.07
CA GLU A 51 -4.85 -6.59 -7.84
C GLU A 51 -3.36 -6.92 -7.59
N TYR A 52 -3.11 -8.03 -6.87
CA TYR A 52 -1.78 -8.46 -6.44
C TYR A 52 -1.55 -9.96 -6.71
N PRO A 53 -1.56 -10.43 -7.96
CA PRO A 53 -1.51 -11.86 -8.29
C PRO A 53 -0.27 -12.56 -7.71
N PHE A 54 0.86 -11.86 -7.64
CA PHE A 54 2.09 -12.38 -7.04
C PHE A 54 1.93 -12.67 -5.54
N TYR A 55 1.41 -11.71 -4.78
CA TYR A 55 1.18 -11.88 -3.34
C TYR A 55 0.09 -12.91 -3.05
N ALA A 56 -0.97 -12.90 -3.84
CA ALA A 56 -2.05 -13.90 -3.74
C ALA A 56 -1.55 -15.34 -3.90
N THR A 57 -0.51 -15.56 -4.71
CA THR A 57 0.10 -16.86 -4.91
C THR A 57 1.01 -17.28 -3.73
N ILE A 58 1.69 -16.33 -3.10
CA ILE A 58 2.66 -16.61 -2.02
C ILE A 58 1.99 -16.73 -0.65
N LEU A 59 0.98 -15.91 -0.36
CA LEU A 59 0.34 -15.82 0.95
C LEU A 59 -0.15 -17.18 1.51
N PRO A 60 -0.79 -18.08 0.74
CA PRO A 60 -1.16 -19.41 1.23
C PRO A 60 0.04 -20.26 1.67
N GLY A 61 1.16 -20.14 0.96
CA GLY A 61 2.42 -20.79 1.33
C GLY A 61 2.94 -20.29 2.68
N ILE A 62 2.94 -18.96 2.87
CA ILE A 62 3.32 -18.34 4.14
C ILE A 62 2.37 -18.79 5.26
N ALA A 63 1.05 -18.82 5.04
CA ALA A 63 0.09 -19.25 6.04
C ALA A 63 0.37 -20.69 6.55
N ASN A 64 0.89 -21.57 5.68
CA ASN A 64 1.22 -22.93 6.06
C ASN A 64 2.47 -23.03 6.93
N ILE A 65 3.50 -22.21 6.67
CA ILE A 65 4.81 -22.27 7.35
C ILE A 65 4.95 -21.24 8.49
N LEU A 66 3.98 -20.32 8.64
CA LEU A 66 4.01 -19.24 9.62
C LEU A 66 4.11 -19.74 11.06
N PHE A 67 3.48 -20.87 11.36
CA PHE A 67 3.52 -21.51 12.67
C PHE A 67 4.22 -22.86 12.59
N GLN A 68 5.09 -23.11 13.58
CA GLN A 68 5.81 -24.38 13.71
C GLN A 68 4.83 -25.48 14.15
N GLY A 69 4.29 -26.23 13.20
CA GLY A 69 3.37 -27.32 13.47
C GLY A 69 2.11 -27.29 12.60
N ASN A 70 1.24 -28.25 12.82
CA ASN A 70 0.02 -28.48 12.04
C ASN A 70 -1.14 -27.55 12.38
N GLY A 71 -1.00 -26.67 13.38
CA GLY A 71 -2.05 -25.77 13.86
C GLY A 71 -3.10 -26.42 14.77
N MET A 72 -2.94 -27.70 15.12
CA MET A 72 -3.79 -28.44 16.07
C MET A 72 -3.25 -28.34 17.51
N THR A 73 -1.99 -28.00 17.66
CA THR A 73 -1.30 -27.82 18.93
C THR A 73 -0.81 -26.38 19.06
N PRO A 74 -0.60 -25.87 20.27
CA PRO A 74 0.08 -24.58 20.48
C PRO A 74 1.43 -24.56 19.78
N ALA A 75 1.75 -23.45 19.08
CA ALA A 75 2.94 -23.38 18.27
C ALA A 75 3.62 -22.00 18.35
N LEU A 76 4.92 -21.99 18.05
CA LEU A 76 5.71 -20.77 17.89
C LEU A 76 5.60 -20.24 16.47
N VAL A 77 5.76 -18.93 16.33
CA VAL A 77 5.85 -18.28 15.02
C VAL A 77 7.20 -18.57 14.37
N ASN A 78 7.20 -18.84 13.08
CA ASN A 78 8.40 -18.90 12.27
C ASN A 78 8.87 -17.47 11.93
N PRO A 79 10.05 -17.02 12.41
CA PRO A 79 10.50 -15.65 12.23
C PRO A 79 10.65 -15.21 10.77
N VAL A 80 11.10 -16.13 9.90
CA VAL A 80 11.30 -15.84 8.47
C VAL A 80 9.96 -15.61 7.79
N ALA A 81 9.02 -16.53 7.95
CA ALA A 81 7.68 -16.42 7.39
C ALA A 81 6.91 -15.20 7.94
N PHE A 82 7.16 -14.84 9.21
CA PHE A 82 6.59 -13.65 9.83
C PHE A 82 7.14 -12.37 9.19
N GLY A 83 8.45 -12.29 8.95
CA GLY A 83 9.07 -11.16 8.27
C GLY A 83 8.55 -10.98 6.85
N GLU A 84 8.41 -12.08 6.09
CA GLU A 84 7.83 -12.06 4.75
C GLU A 84 6.38 -11.60 4.77
N LEU A 85 5.57 -12.12 5.70
CA LEU A 85 4.18 -11.69 5.89
C LEU A 85 4.08 -10.19 6.18
N MET A 86 4.91 -9.68 7.09
CA MET A 86 4.97 -8.26 7.43
C MET A 86 5.18 -7.39 6.20
N VAL A 87 6.18 -7.71 5.37
CA VAL A 87 6.49 -6.96 4.15
C VAL A 87 5.30 -6.96 3.19
N ILE A 88 4.70 -8.13 2.94
CA ILE A 88 3.57 -8.26 2.02
C ILE A 88 2.35 -7.47 2.53
N ILE A 89 2.01 -7.60 3.81
CA ILE A 89 0.87 -6.90 4.41
C ILE A 89 1.08 -5.39 4.47
N CYS A 90 2.31 -4.92 4.66
CA CYS A 90 2.66 -3.51 4.51
C CYS A 90 2.42 -3.02 3.07
N HIS A 91 2.84 -3.80 2.07
CA HIS A 91 2.62 -3.46 0.65
C HIS A 91 1.14 -3.43 0.29
N ILE A 92 0.39 -4.50 0.55
CA ILE A 92 -1.06 -4.56 0.27
C ILE A 92 -1.81 -3.41 0.97
N GLY A 93 -1.33 -2.98 2.12
CA GLY A 93 -1.93 -1.87 2.83
C GLY A 93 -1.45 -0.47 2.44
N ALA A 94 -0.29 -0.34 1.84
CA ALA A 94 0.25 0.93 1.38
C ALA A 94 -0.30 1.31 -0.01
N GLU A 95 -0.49 0.34 -0.89
CA GLU A 95 -0.96 0.57 -2.27
C GLU A 95 -2.41 1.08 -2.38
N PRO A 96 -3.41 0.65 -1.57
CA PRO A 96 -4.71 1.33 -1.58
C PRO A 96 -4.62 2.81 -1.22
N SER A 97 -3.65 3.22 -0.41
CA SER A 97 -3.42 4.64 -0.14
C SER A 97 -2.78 5.34 -1.35
N ILE A 98 -1.93 4.65 -2.12
CA ILE A 98 -1.35 5.18 -3.37
C ILE A 98 -2.44 5.26 -4.46
N VAL A 99 -3.24 4.23 -4.65
CA VAL A 99 -4.36 4.24 -5.60
C VAL A 99 -5.39 5.31 -5.20
N ARG A 100 -5.73 5.43 -3.92
CA ARG A 100 -6.59 6.51 -3.41
C ARG A 100 -5.93 7.87 -3.55
N PHE A 101 -4.62 7.97 -3.34
CA PHE A 101 -3.86 9.19 -3.56
C PHE A 101 -3.97 9.61 -5.03
N TRP A 102 -3.68 8.72 -5.98
CA TRP A 102 -3.78 9.04 -7.41
C TRP A 102 -5.21 9.35 -7.85
N SER A 103 -6.22 8.67 -7.31
CA SER A 103 -7.63 8.96 -7.62
C SER A 103 -8.12 10.30 -7.06
N ALA A 104 -7.46 10.83 -6.03
CA ALA A 104 -7.74 12.14 -5.47
C ALA A 104 -7.00 13.28 -6.20
N ILE A 105 -6.03 12.94 -7.06
CA ILE A 105 -5.26 13.92 -7.84
C ILE A 105 -5.95 14.20 -9.18
N HIS A 106 -5.82 15.44 -9.64
CA HIS A 106 -6.37 15.82 -10.93
C HIS A 106 -5.79 14.94 -12.06
N PRO A 107 -6.61 14.37 -12.98
CA PRO A 107 -6.15 13.43 -14.00
C PRO A 107 -4.97 13.90 -14.86
N ARG A 108 -4.87 15.19 -15.18
CA ARG A 108 -3.74 15.75 -15.93
C ARG A 108 -2.41 15.59 -15.19
N ILE A 109 -2.40 15.75 -13.86
CA ILE A 109 -1.21 15.54 -13.02
C ILE A 109 -0.85 14.05 -13.01
N VAL A 110 -1.84 13.18 -12.84
CA VAL A 110 -1.64 11.72 -12.89
C VAL A 110 -0.98 11.32 -14.22
N ASN A 111 -1.50 11.80 -15.35
CA ASN A 111 -0.98 11.45 -16.67
C ASN A 111 0.49 11.84 -16.91
N VAL A 112 0.99 12.88 -16.25
CA VAL A 112 2.37 13.35 -16.48
C VAL A 112 3.36 12.87 -15.42
N SER A 113 2.89 12.35 -14.28
CA SER A 113 3.75 12.05 -13.13
C SER A 113 3.61 10.62 -12.58
N CYS A 114 2.51 9.93 -12.80
CA CYS A 114 2.26 8.62 -12.21
C CYS A 114 3.29 7.58 -12.61
N ASP A 115 3.53 7.40 -13.91
CA ASP A 115 4.46 6.39 -14.42
C ASP A 115 5.88 6.67 -13.92
N LEU A 116 6.31 7.94 -13.93
CA LEU A 116 7.62 8.36 -13.41
C LEU A 116 7.77 8.04 -11.91
N TYR A 117 6.70 8.21 -11.15
CA TYR A 117 6.71 7.88 -9.72
C TYR A 117 6.80 6.37 -9.49
N VAL A 118 6.02 5.58 -10.24
CA VAL A 118 6.03 4.11 -10.17
C VAL A 118 7.39 3.55 -10.57
N ASP A 119 8.05 4.16 -11.57
CA ASP A 119 9.40 3.79 -12.03
C ASP A 119 10.52 4.27 -11.06
N GLY A 120 10.17 4.89 -9.94
CA GLY A 120 11.11 5.35 -8.92
C GLY A 120 11.75 6.72 -9.23
N HIS A 121 11.35 7.41 -10.28
CA HIS A 121 11.84 8.75 -10.67
C HIS A 121 11.08 9.86 -9.91
N CYS A 122 11.04 9.76 -8.58
CA CYS A 122 10.20 10.61 -7.72
C CYS A 122 10.45 12.11 -7.89
N SER A 123 11.70 12.53 -8.06
CA SER A 123 12.06 13.95 -8.28
C SER A 123 11.49 14.47 -9.60
N THR A 124 11.66 13.71 -10.69
CA THR A 124 11.14 14.06 -12.00
C THR A 124 9.61 14.05 -12.03
N ALA A 125 8.99 13.10 -11.33
CA ALA A 125 7.54 13.03 -11.17
C ALA A 125 7.00 14.28 -10.48
N ALA A 126 7.62 14.71 -9.38
CA ALA A 126 7.25 15.92 -8.66
C ALA A 126 7.41 17.18 -9.51
N GLU A 127 8.53 17.32 -10.25
CA GLU A 127 8.75 18.44 -11.16
C GLU A 127 7.68 18.53 -12.26
N LYS A 128 7.32 17.41 -12.88
CA LYS A 128 6.28 17.33 -13.89
C LYS A 128 4.91 17.70 -13.30
N ALA A 129 4.59 17.22 -12.11
CA ALA A 129 3.35 17.55 -11.41
C ALA A 129 3.24 19.06 -11.15
N VAL A 130 4.29 19.71 -10.64
CA VAL A 130 4.32 21.15 -10.39
C VAL A 130 4.16 21.95 -11.68
N LYS A 131 4.87 21.59 -12.75
CA LYS A 131 4.73 22.24 -14.06
C LYS A 131 3.31 22.16 -14.61
N GLU A 132 2.61 21.03 -14.40
CA GLU A 132 1.22 20.88 -14.82
C GLU A 132 0.28 21.78 -14.01
N VAL A 133 0.50 21.93 -12.70
CA VAL A 133 -0.24 22.88 -11.85
C VAL A 133 -0.03 24.31 -12.32
N GLU A 134 1.22 24.72 -12.60
CA GLU A 134 1.52 26.05 -13.11
C GLU A 134 0.83 26.33 -14.45
N SER A 135 0.89 25.35 -15.38
CA SER A 135 0.19 25.46 -16.66
C SER A 135 -1.30 25.68 -16.48
N ARG A 136 -1.92 24.92 -15.57
CA ARG A 136 -3.34 25.04 -15.25
C ARG A 136 -3.71 26.39 -14.64
N LEU A 137 -2.88 26.89 -13.75
CA LEU A 137 -3.08 28.23 -13.15
C LEU A 137 -3.01 29.34 -14.23
N ARG A 138 -2.07 29.23 -15.18
CA ARG A 138 -1.96 30.17 -16.30
C ARG A 138 -3.18 30.11 -17.22
N GLU A 139 -3.61 28.91 -17.59
CA GLU A 139 -4.85 28.72 -18.37
C GLU A 139 -6.04 29.40 -17.67
N LYS A 140 -6.20 29.14 -16.36
CA LYS A 140 -7.30 29.69 -15.57
C LYS A 140 -7.22 31.21 -15.41
N PHE A 141 -6.00 31.76 -15.26
CA PHE A 141 -5.79 33.18 -15.21
C PHE A 141 -6.20 33.87 -16.52
N LEU A 142 -5.83 33.31 -17.67
CA LEU A 142 -6.18 33.84 -18.99
C LEU A 142 -7.69 33.73 -19.27
N GLU A 143 -8.34 32.66 -18.81
CA GLU A 143 -9.80 32.53 -18.86
C GLU A 143 -10.52 33.67 -18.10
N LEU A 144 -10.00 34.00 -16.88
CA LEU A 144 -10.59 35.02 -16.00
C LEU A 144 -10.25 36.44 -16.43
N LYS A 145 -9.09 36.64 -17.04
CA LYS A 145 -8.57 37.93 -17.50
C LYS A 145 -8.04 37.86 -18.93
N PRO A 146 -8.93 37.77 -19.94
CA PRO A 146 -8.53 37.73 -21.32
C PRO A 146 -7.70 38.96 -21.71
N GLY A 147 -6.51 38.75 -22.29
CA GLY A 147 -5.58 39.82 -22.72
C GLY A 147 -4.65 40.36 -21.63
N ALA A 148 -4.68 39.84 -20.41
CA ALA A 148 -3.70 40.18 -19.40
C ALA A 148 -2.36 39.49 -19.70
N ALA A 149 -1.22 40.18 -19.43
CA ALA A 149 0.07 39.56 -19.47
C ALA A 149 0.18 38.51 -18.37
N VAL A 150 0.58 37.29 -18.75
CA VAL A 150 0.80 36.20 -17.76
C VAL A 150 2.04 36.57 -16.94
N PRO A 151 1.97 36.55 -15.59
CA PRO A 151 3.13 36.79 -14.75
C PRO A 151 4.25 35.81 -15.12
N ASP A 152 5.46 36.33 -15.37
CA ASP A 152 6.62 35.51 -15.71
C ASP A 152 7.03 34.66 -14.50
N THR A 153 7.43 33.42 -14.72
CA THR A 153 7.77 32.44 -13.67
C THR A 153 9.09 32.71 -12.94
N GLN A 154 9.64 33.93 -13.07
CA GLN A 154 10.90 34.30 -12.41
C GLN A 154 10.80 34.48 -10.87
N TYR A 155 9.64 34.26 -10.28
CA TYR A 155 9.44 34.47 -8.83
C TYR A 155 9.74 33.27 -7.93
N PHE A 156 10.18 32.12 -8.47
CA PHE A 156 10.69 31.03 -7.63
C PHE A 156 12.22 30.99 -7.72
N PRO A 157 12.93 31.44 -6.66
CA PRO A 157 14.37 31.28 -6.62
C PRO A 157 14.73 29.80 -6.69
N LYS A 158 15.77 29.47 -7.48
CA LYS A 158 16.32 28.14 -7.67
C LYS A 158 16.90 27.59 -6.35
#